data_d9887836f724421a13cae7ca66c314c9
#
_entry.id   d9887836f724421a13cae7ca66c314c9
#
_cell.length_a   1.000
_cell.length_b   1.000
_cell.length_c   1.000
_cell.angle_alpha   90.00
_cell.angle_beta   90.00
_cell.angle_gamma   90.00
#
_symmetry.space_group_name_H-M   'P 1'
#
loop_
_entity.id
_entity.type
_entity.pdbx_description
1 polymer ?
#
loop_
_entity_poly.entity_id
_entity_poly.type
_entity_poly.pdbx_seq_one_letter_code
_entity_poly.pdbx_strand_id
1 'polypeptide(L)'
;MENGIVRRVIGPVVDVQFPSGKMPDIYNAIEVQLEDRKVVMEAVQHIGENSVRCISLFSTDGMSRGCAAVDTGAPVKMPVGEATLGRMFNVVGEPIDEKGPVNAQEYMPIHREAPAFTDIAPSTEILETGIKVVDLLAPYSKGGKIGLFGGAGVGKTVLIMELIRSVAYEHGGYSVFAGVGERSREGNDLWHEMTESGVINKTALVFGQMNEPPGARLRVPLSGLTIAENFRDESGQDVLLFIDNIFRFTQAGSEVSALLGRMPSAVGYQPTLATEMGALQERITSTRNGSVTSVQAIYVPADDLTDPAPATAFAHLDATTVLSRSISELGIYPAVDPLESTSRILDPNVLGKEHYDTARAVQAVLQKYKELQDIIAVLGMDELSVEDKATVNRARRIQRFLSQPFHVAENFTGVKGAYVRMEDTIRGFQAILGGECDDLPEQAFLMCGTIDEVLAKRKDL
;
A
#
# COMPACT_ATOMS: atom_id res chain seq x y z
N MET A 1 2.52 38.95 -13.45
CA MET A 1 1.21 38.26 -13.34
C MET A 1 0.34 39.15 -12.47
N GLU A 2 -0.89 39.42 -12.88
CA GLU A 2 -1.82 40.14 -11.99
C GLU A 2 -2.33 39.17 -10.93
N ASN A 3 -2.11 39.50 -9.68
CA ASN A 3 -2.45 38.64 -8.55
C ASN A 3 -3.96 38.63 -8.33
N GLY A 4 -4.49 37.47 -7.94
CA GLY A 4 -5.79 37.35 -7.31
C GLY A 4 -5.77 37.92 -5.89
N ILE A 5 -6.95 38.11 -5.33
CA ILE A 5 -7.15 38.62 -3.96
C ILE A 5 -8.02 37.65 -3.20
N VAL A 6 -7.58 37.24 -2.01
CA VAL A 6 -8.36 36.41 -1.09
C VAL A 6 -9.60 37.19 -0.64
N ARG A 7 -10.77 36.61 -0.89
CA ARG A 7 -12.06 37.20 -0.52
C ARG A 7 -12.68 36.58 0.71
N ARG A 8 -12.47 35.28 0.89
CA ARG A 8 -13.10 34.54 1.99
C ARG A 8 -12.20 33.38 2.40
N VAL A 9 -12.10 33.14 3.69
CA VAL A 9 -11.40 31.99 4.28
C VAL A 9 -12.36 31.27 5.21
N ILE A 10 -12.59 29.96 4.97
CA ILE A 10 -13.44 29.10 5.81
C ILE A 10 -12.67 27.81 6.07
N GLY A 11 -11.88 27.80 7.14
CA GLY A 11 -10.96 26.68 7.38
C GLY A 11 -10.08 26.45 6.16
N PRO A 12 -9.98 25.23 5.62
CA PRO A 12 -9.12 24.94 4.47
C PRO A 12 -9.71 25.39 3.11
N VAL A 13 -10.92 25.97 3.08
CA VAL A 13 -11.54 26.48 1.84
C VAL A 13 -11.32 27.97 1.74
N VAL A 14 -10.78 28.42 0.62
CA VAL A 14 -10.45 29.81 0.34
C VAL A 14 -11.03 30.23 -1.00
N ASP A 15 -11.83 31.31 -0.99
CA ASP A 15 -12.34 31.91 -2.22
C ASP A 15 -11.42 33.09 -2.64
N VAL A 16 -10.90 32.99 -3.85
CA VAL A 16 -9.98 33.97 -4.43
C VAL A 16 -10.59 34.59 -5.67
N GLN A 17 -10.58 35.92 -5.73
CA GLN A 17 -11.05 36.65 -6.91
C GLN A 17 -9.88 37.07 -7.79
N PHE A 18 -9.98 36.77 -9.06
CA PHE A 18 -9.00 37.16 -10.08
C PHE A 18 -9.51 38.29 -10.98
N PRO A 19 -8.64 39.01 -11.68
CA PRO A 19 -9.06 39.96 -12.70
C PRO A 19 -9.84 39.28 -13.81
N SER A 20 -10.72 40.03 -14.47
CA SER A 20 -11.54 39.51 -15.58
C SER A 20 -10.66 38.93 -16.69
N GLY A 21 -11.03 37.74 -17.15
CA GLY A 21 -10.29 37.02 -18.22
C GLY A 21 -8.98 36.36 -17.78
N LYS A 22 -8.68 36.31 -16.46
CA LYS A 22 -7.46 35.69 -15.91
C LYS A 22 -7.77 34.67 -14.82
N MET A 23 -8.82 33.90 -15.03
CA MET A 23 -9.18 32.81 -14.11
C MET A 23 -8.18 31.66 -14.23
N PRO A 24 -7.70 31.11 -13.10
CA PRO A 24 -6.88 29.90 -13.11
C PRO A 24 -7.70 28.71 -13.62
N ASP A 25 -7.01 27.78 -14.26
CA ASP A 25 -7.60 26.49 -14.59
C ASP A 25 -7.83 25.67 -13.33
N ILE A 26 -8.81 24.76 -13.38
CA ILE A 26 -9.06 23.81 -12.29
C ILE A 26 -7.81 22.97 -12.09
N TYR A 27 -7.48 22.71 -10.82
CA TYR A 27 -6.28 22.07 -10.31
C TYR A 27 -4.99 22.92 -10.33
N ASN A 28 -5.00 24.14 -10.87
CA ASN A 28 -3.84 25.01 -10.72
C ASN A 28 -3.50 25.24 -9.26
N ALA A 29 -2.21 25.26 -8.97
CA ALA A 29 -1.68 25.65 -7.66
C ALA A 29 -1.75 27.18 -7.52
N ILE A 30 -2.37 27.64 -6.45
CA ILE A 30 -2.51 29.03 -6.08
C ILE A 30 -1.67 29.27 -4.82
N GLU A 31 -0.76 30.23 -4.90
CA GLU A 31 0.17 30.52 -3.80
C GLU A 31 -0.23 31.83 -3.10
N VAL A 32 -0.25 31.80 -1.77
CA VAL A 32 -0.40 32.98 -0.91
C VAL A 32 0.82 33.09 0.00
N GLN A 33 1.55 34.20 -0.09
CA GLN A 33 2.67 34.47 0.79
C GLN A 33 2.15 35.11 2.07
N LEU A 34 2.35 34.44 3.19
CA LEU A 34 2.18 34.99 4.53
C LEU A 34 3.53 35.54 5.04
N GLU A 35 3.54 36.15 6.21
CA GLU A 35 4.75 36.74 6.79
C GLU A 35 5.86 35.71 7.05
N ASP A 36 5.47 34.52 7.52
CA ASP A 36 6.37 33.46 7.97
C ASP A 36 6.45 32.26 7.02
N ARG A 37 5.48 32.11 6.11
CA ARG A 37 5.38 30.94 5.25
C ARG A 37 4.60 31.19 3.96
N LYS A 38 4.79 30.30 3.02
CA LYS A 38 3.99 30.20 1.81
C LYS A 38 2.89 29.16 2.00
N VAL A 39 1.66 29.49 1.66
CA VAL A 39 0.51 28.58 1.64
C VAL A 39 0.18 28.24 0.20
N VAL A 40 0.18 26.97 -0.13
CA VAL A 40 -0.22 26.47 -1.45
C VAL A 40 -1.64 25.92 -1.35
N MET A 41 -2.48 26.33 -2.29
CA MET A 41 -3.86 25.89 -2.43
C MET A 41 -4.08 25.34 -3.84
N GLU A 42 -5.12 24.58 -4.04
CA GLU A 42 -5.52 24.05 -5.33
C GLU A 42 -6.88 24.65 -5.76
N ALA A 43 -6.98 25.13 -6.97
CA ALA A 43 -8.23 25.61 -7.56
C ALA A 43 -9.15 24.42 -7.85
N VAL A 44 -10.34 24.37 -7.25
CA VAL A 44 -11.24 23.21 -7.37
C VAL A 44 -12.60 23.53 -7.97
N GLN A 45 -13.00 24.81 -7.99
CA GLN A 45 -14.30 25.19 -8.51
C GLN A 45 -14.34 26.68 -8.89
N HIS A 46 -14.86 26.97 -10.09
CA HIS A 46 -15.24 28.34 -10.44
C HIS A 46 -16.61 28.65 -9.84
N ILE A 47 -16.72 29.74 -9.09
CA ILE A 47 -17.96 30.13 -8.36
C ILE A 47 -18.65 31.39 -8.88
N GLY A 48 -18.22 31.87 -10.05
CA GLY A 48 -18.75 33.11 -10.68
C GLY A 48 -18.01 34.36 -10.23
N GLU A 49 -18.34 35.49 -10.83
CA GLU A 49 -17.75 36.82 -10.54
C GLU A 49 -16.21 36.84 -10.55
N ASN A 50 -15.59 36.11 -11.47
CA ASN A 50 -14.16 35.92 -11.56
C ASN A 50 -13.54 35.34 -10.26
N SER A 51 -14.31 34.56 -9.53
CA SER A 51 -13.88 33.94 -8.28
C SER A 51 -13.72 32.44 -8.42
N VAL A 52 -12.67 31.94 -7.80
CA VAL A 52 -12.31 30.52 -7.74
C VAL A 52 -12.31 30.07 -6.29
N ARG A 53 -12.93 28.95 -6.04
CA ARG A 53 -12.84 28.26 -4.76
C ARG A 53 -11.64 27.35 -4.77
N CYS A 54 -10.79 27.50 -3.76
CA CYS A 54 -9.56 26.74 -3.59
C CYS A 54 -9.63 25.89 -2.31
N ILE A 55 -8.90 24.78 -2.31
CA ILE A 55 -8.64 23.96 -1.14
C ILE A 55 -7.19 24.13 -0.74
N SER A 56 -6.95 24.50 0.50
CA SER A 56 -5.60 24.63 1.02
C SER A 56 -4.97 23.27 1.30
N LEU A 57 -3.70 23.15 0.93
CA LEU A 57 -2.86 21.99 1.23
C LEU A 57 -2.10 22.18 2.56
N PHE A 58 -2.12 23.38 3.11
CA PHE A 58 -1.51 23.73 4.41
C PHE A 58 -2.51 24.46 5.30
N SER A 59 -2.14 24.68 6.58
CA SER A 59 -2.97 25.49 7.47
C SER A 59 -3.19 26.90 6.90
N THR A 60 -4.41 27.37 6.97
CA THR A 60 -4.80 28.75 6.58
C THR A 60 -4.69 29.74 7.72
N ASP A 61 -4.16 29.35 8.88
CA ASP A 61 -4.00 30.22 10.03
C ASP A 61 -3.15 31.46 9.65
N GLY A 62 -3.61 32.63 10.04
CA GLY A 62 -2.99 33.91 9.67
C GLY A 62 -3.35 34.45 8.28
N MET A 63 -4.05 33.68 7.45
CA MET A 63 -4.54 34.17 6.16
C MET A 63 -5.78 35.04 6.36
N SER A 64 -5.77 36.24 5.78
CA SER A 64 -6.87 37.21 5.88
C SER A 64 -7.41 37.63 4.52
N ARG A 65 -8.58 38.25 4.52
CA ARG A 65 -9.08 38.93 3.32
C ARG A 65 -8.11 39.99 2.86
N GLY A 66 -7.92 40.09 1.55
CA GLY A 66 -7.02 41.07 0.96
C GLY A 66 -5.60 40.54 0.69
N CYS A 67 -5.21 39.35 1.21
CA CYS A 67 -3.98 38.73 0.85
C CYS A 67 -3.88 38.50 -0.67
N ALA A 68 -2.72 38.80 -1.25
CA ALA A 68 -2.44 38.51 -2.65
C ALA A 68 -2.31 37.02 -2.89
N ALA A 69 -2.93 36.52 -3.93
CA ALA A 69 -2.87 35.13 -4.35
C ALA A 69 -2.34 35.05 -5.77
N VAL A 70 -1.36 34.19 -6.01
CA VAL A 70 -0.70 34.05 -7.30
C VAL A 70 -1.07 32.70 -7.92
N ASP A 71 -1.63 32.74 -9.13
CA ASP A 71 -1.79 31.53 -9.96
C ASP A 71 -0.43 31.14 -10.53
N THR A 72 0.02 29.93 -10.27
CA THR A 72 1.29 29.41 -10.81
C THR A 72 1.16 29.00 -12.28
N GLY A 73 -0.06 28.93 -12.83
CA GLY A 73 -0.35 28.51 -14.20
C GLY A 73 -0.21 27.00 -14.44
N ALA A 74 -0.09 26.22 -13.37
CA ALA A 74 0.03 24.75 -13.45
C ALA A 74 -0.45 24.09 -12.14
N PRO A 75 -0.82 22.80 -12.17
CA PRO A 75 -1.05 22.02 -10.97
C PRO A 75 0.21 21.91 -10.09
N VAL A 76 0.02 21.46 -8.85
CA VAL A 76 1.12 21.06 -7.96
C VAL A 76 2.01 20.06 -8.68
N LYS A 77 3.33 20.26 -8.58
CA LYS A 77 4.34 19.40 -9.23
C LYS A 77 5.24 18.74 -8.18
N MET A 78 5.51 17.46 -8.40
CA MET A 78 6.46 16.69 -7.60
C MET A 78 7.81 16.62 -8.29
N PRO A 79 8.94 16.70 -7.55
CA PRO A 79 10.23 16.29 -8.06
C PRO A 79 10.17 14.79 -8.40
N VAL A 80 10.80 14.38 -9.50
CA VAL A 80 10.78 12.99 -9.97
C VAL A 80 12.20 12.51 -10.31
N GLY A 81 12.34 11.21 -10.53
CA GLY A 81 13.60 10.57 -10.87
C GLY A 81 14.43 10.17 -9.65
N GLU A 82 15.63 9.67 -9.90
CA GLU A 82 16.52 9.09 -8.88
C GLU A 82 16.90 10.05 -7.74
N ALA A 83 16.84 11.36 -7.98
CA ALA A 83 17.08 12.37 -6.94
C ALA A 83 16.05 12.32 -5.79
N THR A 84 14.94 11.64 -5.98
CA THR A 84 13.91 11.45 -4.94
C THR A 84 14.18 10.26 -4.02
N LEU A 85 15.06 9.35 -4.41
CA LEU A 85 15.38 8.16 -3.62
C LEU A 85 16.13 8.54 -2.33
N GLY A 86 15.74 7.92 -1.24
CA GLY A 86 16.28 8.21 0.09
C GLY A 86 15.77 9.51 0.71
N ARG A 87 14.79 10.16 0.06
CA ARG A 87 14.27 11.47 0.47
C ARG A 87 12.81 11.36 0.93
N MET A 88 12.43 12.34 1.75
CA MET A 88 11.08 12.47 2.31
C MET A 88 10.48 13.81 1.91
N PHE A 89 9.26 13.79 1.38
CA PHE A 89 8.57 14.95 0.85
C PHE A 89 7.22 15.19 1.52
N ASN A 90 6.79 16.45 1.50
CA ASN A 90 5.39 16.80 1.75
C ASN A 90 4.55 16.70 0.45
N VAL A 91 3.27 17.02 0.55
CA VAL A 91 2.30 16.92 -0.56
C VAL A 91 2.66 17.77 -1.78
N VAL A 92 3.42 18.86 -1.63
CA VAL A 92 3.83 19.76 -2.72
C VAL A 92 5.26 19.52 -3.20
N GLY A 93 5.90 18.42 -2.76
CA GLY A 93 7.23 18.04 -3.20
C GLY A 93 8.38 18.77 -2.52
N GLU A 94 8.12 19.47 -1.41
CA GLU A 94 9.18 20.05 -0.60
C GLU A 94 9.79 18.98 0.31
N PRO A 95 11.13 18.88 0.43
CA PRO A 95 11.77 17.92 1.31
C PRO A 95 11.54 18.28 2.78
N ILE A 96 11.22 17.25 3.60
CA ILE A 96 10.97 17.38 5.04
C ILE A 96 11.94 16.55 5.89
N ASP A 97 13.01 16.05 5.28
CA ASP A 97 14.03 15.18 5.88
C ASP A 97 15.28 15.92 6.37
N GLU A 98 15.27 17.26 6.40
CA GLU A 98 16.37 18.13 6.80
C GLU A 98 17.69 17.93 6.03
N LYS A 99 17.65 17.17 4.92
CA LYS A 99 18.83 16.91 4.06
C LYS A 99 19.06 17.99 3.00
N GLY A 100 18.38 19.13 3.11
CA GLY A 100 18.48 20.24 2.15
C GLY A 100 17.67 20.03 0.86
N PRO A 101 17.77 20.95 -0.10
CA PRO A 101 17.01 20.93 -1.33
C PRO A 101 17.32 19.70 -2.19
N VAL A 102 16.34 19.29 -2.99
CA VAL A 102 16.50 18.19 -3.96
C VAL A 102 16.92 18.75 -5.31
N ASN A 103 17.97 18.20 -5.88
CA ASN A 103 18.44 18.54 -7.23
C ASN A 103 17.71 17.67 -8.28
N ALA A 104 16.39 17.74 -8.31
CA ALA A 104 15.62 17.07 -9.35
C ALA A 104 15.76 17.84 -10.68
N GLN A 105 16.00 17.10 -11.75
CA GLN A 105 16.08 17.69 -13.10
C GLN A 105 14.71 17.93 -13.70
N GLU A 106 13.71 17.18 -13.24
CA GLU A 106 12.36 17.20 -13.74
C GLU A 106 11.32 17.26 -12.62
N TYR A 107 10.21 17.93 -12.91
CA TYR A 107 9.05 18.05 -12.03
C TYR A 107 7.79 17.71 -12.82
N MET A 108 6.97 16.80 -12.30
CA MET A 108 5.75 16.33 -12.97
C MET A 108 4.49 16.72 -12.17
N PRO A 109 3.40 17.13 -12.85
CA PRO A 109 2.15 17.49 -12.18
C PRO A 109 1.51 16.26 -11.54
N ILE A 110 0.89 16.46 -10.36
CA ILE A 110 0.20 15.37 -9.63
C ILE A 110 -1.11 14.96 -10.31
N HIS A 111 -1.77 15.89 -11.02
CA HIS A 111 -2.95 15.61 -11.81
C HIS A 111 -2.51 15.17 -13.21
N ARG A 112 -2.65 13.90 -13.49
CA ARG A 112 -2.32 13.26 -14.76
C ARG A 112 -3.45 12.31 -15.14
N GLU A 113 -3.62 12.11 -16.43
CA GLU A 113 -4.51 11.07 -16.95
C GLU A 113 -3.90 9.68 -16.74
N ALA A 114 -4.76 8.67 -16.64
CA ALA A 114 -4.34 7.28 -16.67
C ALA A 114 -3.65 6.95 -18.01
N PRO A 115 -2.77 5.95 -18.06
CA PRO A 115 -2.19 5.49 -19.33
C PRO A 115 -3.25 5.18 -20.37
N ALA A 116 -2.95 5.49 -21.64
CA ALA A 116 -3.88 5.19 -22.72
C ALA A 116 -4.16 3.68 -22.77
N PHE A 117 -5.38 3.31 -23.12
CA PHE A 117 -5.80 1.90 -23.15
C PHE A 117 -4.88 1.02 -24.02
N THR A 118 -4.30 1.59 -25.08
CA THR A 118 -3.36 0.90 -25.96
C THR A 118 -1.97 0.68 -25.34
N ASP A 119 -1.62 1.42 -24.29
CA ASP A 119 -0.30 1.36 -23.64
C ASP A 119 -0.31 0.44 -22.42
N ILE A 120 -1.48 0.05 -21.96
CA ILE A 120 -1.64 -0.89 -20.84
C ILE A 120 -1.18 -2.27 -21.29
N ALA A 121 -0.26 -2.86 -20.55
CA ALA A 121 0.17 -4.24 -20.74
C ALA A 121 -0.76 -5.19 -19.99
N PRO A 122 -1.09 -6.37 -20.57
CA PRO A 122 -1.84 -7.40 -19.83
C PRO A 122 -1.02 -7.86 -18.62
N SER A 123 -1.62 -7.79 -17.43
CA SER A 123 -0.99 -8.21 -16.19
C SER A 123 -1.15 -9.72 -15.99
N THR A 124 -0.29 -10.50 -16.60
CA THR A 124 -0.21 -11.96 -16.41
C THR A 124 1.06 -12.38 -15.68
N GLU A 125 1.97 -11.45 -15.45
CA GLU A 125 3.22 -11.73 -14.76
C GLU A 125 3.04 -11.65 -13.24
N ILE A 126 3.63 -12.62 -12.55
CA ILE A 126 3.68 -12.67 -11.09
C ILE A 126 4.79 -11.75 -10.60
N LEU A 127 4.51 -10.96 -9.57
CA LEU A 127 5.53 -10.33 -8.76
C LEU A 127 5.93 -11.30 -7.66
N GLU A 128 7.01 -12.04 -7.87
CA GLU A 128 7.53 -12.98 -6.86
C GLU A 128 8.06 -12.19 -5.67
N THR A 129 7.45 -12.37 -4.51
CA THR A 129 7.81 -11.64 -3.30
C THR A 129 8.89 -12.34 -2.48
N GLY A 130 9.10 -13.61 -2.69
CA GLY A 130 9.96 -14.47 -1.89
C GLY A 130 9.38 -14.81 -0.52
N ILE A 131 8.10 -14.49 -0.29
CA ILE A 131 7.37 -14.76 0.94
C ILE A 131 6.41 -15.93 0.67
N LYS A 132 6.71 -17.10 1.24
CA LYS A 132 5.99 -18.35 0.94
C LYS A 132 4.47 -18.24 1.00
N VAL A 133 3.92 -17.66 2.06
CA VAL A 133 2.47 -17.58 2.23
C VAL A 133 1.82 -16.68 1.19
N VAL A 134 2.48 -15.60 0.79
CA VAL A 134 1.98 -14.69 -0.25
C VAL A 134 2.07 -15.36 -1.60
N ASP A 135 3.26 -15.80 -1.97
CA ASP A 135 3.52 -16.34 -3.30
C ASP A 135 2.71 -17.61 -3.59
N LEU A 136 2.49 -18.48 -2.59
CA LEU A 136 1.69 -19.69 -2.77
C LEU A 136 0.19 -19.44 -2.83
N LEU A 137 -0.36 -18.65 -1.87
CA LEU A 137 -1.81 -18.62 -1.60
C LEU A 137 -2.50 -17.34 -2.05
N ALA A 138 -1.78 -16.22 -2.10
CA ALA A 138 -2.30 -14.93 -2.53
C ALA A 138 -1.27 -14.17 -3.38
N PRO A 139 -0.79 -14.76 -4.49
CA PRO A 139 0.29 -14.20 -5.29
C PRO A 139 -0.08 -12.83 -5.87
N TYR A 140 0.90 -11.95 -5.96
CA TYR A 140 0.74 -10.61 -6.50
C TYR A 140 1.01 -10.59 -8.00
N SER A 141 0.20 -9.82 -8.74
CA SER A 141 0.46 -9.55 -10.15
C SER A 141 1.25 -8.25 -10.30
N LYS A 142 2.18 -8.19 -11.24
CA LYS A 142 2.82 -6.94 -11.65
C LYS A 142 1.77 -5.97 -12.18
N GLY A 143 1.81 -4.73 -11.73
CA GLY A 143 0.79 -3.73 -12.05
C GLY A 143 -0.55 -3.95 -11.36
N GLY A 144 -0.63 -4.93 -10.46
CA GLY A 144 -1.80 -5.22 -9.66
C GLY A 144 -1.98 -4.30 -8.46
N LYS A 145 -3.17 -4.36 -7.89
CA LYS A 145 -3.57 -3.59 -6.72
C LYS A 145 -3.88 -4.55 -5.58
N ILE A 146 -3.08 -4.50 -4.54
CA ILE A 146 -3.16 -5.41 -3.39
C ILE A 146 -3.70 -4.66 -2.18
N GLY A 147 -4.79 -5.17 -1.61
CA GLY A 147 -5.30 -4.69 -0.33
C GLY A 147 -4.60 -5.38 0.82
N LEU A 148 -4.02 -4.61 1.73
CA LEU A 148 -3.40 -5.10 2.95
C LEU A 148 -4.30 -4.79 4.15
N PHE A 149 -4.83 -5.85 4.76
CA PHE A 149 -5.72 -5.76 5.92
C PHE A 149 -4.98 -6.22 7.17
N GLY A 150 -5.22 -5.57 8.28
CA GLY A 150 -4.68 -5.99 9.56
C GLY A 150 -4.76 -4.91 10.62
N GLY A 151 -5.02 -5.33 11.85
CA GLY A 151 -5.02 -4.47 13.01
C GLY A 151 -3.62 -4.00 13.41
N ALA A 152 -3.55 -3.25 14.49
CA ALA A 152 -2.26 -2.82 15.06
C ALA A 152 -1.49 -4.03 15.64
N GLY A 153 -0.17 -4.04 15.47
CA GLY A 153 0.72 -5.02 16.10
C GLY A 153 0.80 -6.40 15.44
N VAL A 154 0.27 -6.56 14.24
CA VAL A 154 0.31 -7.84 13.50
C VAL A 154 1.49 -7.94 12.51
N GLY A 155 2.41 -6.97 12.52
CA GLY A 155 3.61 -6.99 11.67
C GLY A 155 3.43 -6.35 10.29
N LYS A 156 2.44 -5.47 10.10
CA LYS A 156 2.21 -4.76 8.83
C LYS A 156 3.46 -4.06 8.31
N THR A 157 4.09 -3.24 9.14
CA THR A 157 5.29 -2.46 8.77
C THR A 157 6.46 -3.37 8.37
N VAL A 158 6.68 -4.43 9.10
CA VAL A 158 7.76 -5.40 8.82
C VAL A 158 7.52 -6.11 7.48
N LEU A 159 6.28 -6.47 7.18
CA LEU A 159 5.90 -7.04 5.89
C LEU A 159 6.14 -6.04 4.74
N ILE A 160 5.75 -4.78 4.92
CA ILE A 160 5.98 -3.72 3.94
C ILE A 160 7.48 -3.55 3.66
N MET A 161 8.29 -3.48 4.70
CA MET A 161 9.75 -3.34 4.54
C MET A 161 10.38 -4.55 3.85
N GLU A 162 9.93 -5.77 4.13
CA GLU A 162 10.42 -6.97 3.45
C GLU A 162 10.04 -6.97 1.96
N LEU A 163 8.82 -6.52 1.61
CA LEU A 163 8.40 -6.36 0.21
C LEU A 163 9.26 -5.30 -0.51
N ILE A 164 9.53 -4.16 0.13
CA ILE A 164 10.42 -3.13 -0.43
C ILE A 164 11.82 -3.72 -0.68
N ARG A 165 12.35 -4.46 0.31
CA ARG A 165 13.64 -5.11 0.17
C ARG A 165 13.64 -6.10 -0.98
N SER A 166 12.62 -6.93 -1.08
CA SER A 166 12.48 -7.92 -2.14
C SER A 166 12.51 -7.26 -3.52
N VAL A 167 11.71 -6.22 -3.72
CA VAL A 167 11.70 -5.47 -5.00
C VAL A 167 13.05 -4.81 -5.27
N ALA A 168 13.69 -4.23 -4.27
CA ALA A 168 14.95 -3.51 -4.43
C ALA A 168 16.13 -4.43 -4.77
N TYR A 169 16.25 -5.58 -4.09
CA TYR A 169 17.44 -6.44 -4.20
C TYR A 169 17.26 -7.61 -5.15
N GLU A 170 16.05 -8.16 -5.26
CA GLU A 170 15.80 -9.33 -6.12
C GLU A 170 15.32 -8.92 -7.52
N HIS A 171 14.57 -7.83 -7.63
CA HIS A 171 14.03 -7.33 -8.90
C HIS A 171 14.72 -6.06 -9.42
N GLY A 172 15.58 -5.44 -8.62
CA GLY A 172 16.30 -4.20 -9.01
C GLY A 172 15.39 -2.97 -9.15
N GLY A 173 14.16 -3.03 -8.68
CA GLY A 173 13.16 -1.98 -8.78
C GLY A 173 13.26 -0.92 -7.68
N TYR A 174 12.36 0.06 -7.75
CA TYR A 174 12.24 1.12 -6.75
C TYR A 174 10.89 1.04 -6.04
N SER A 175 10.83 1.69 -4.89
CA SER A 175 9.58 1.77 -4.12
C SER A 175 9.23 3.22 -3.80
N VAL A 176 7.94 3.49 -3.70
CA VAL A 176 7.42 4.77 -3.23
C VAL A 176 6.43 4.50 -2.10
N PHE A 177 6.57 5.21 -1.01
CA PHE A 177 5.65 5.11 0.12
C PHE A 177 4.88 6.42 0.28
N ALA A 178 3.56 6.36 0.19
CA ALA A 178 2.64 7.46 0.42
C ALA A 178 1.92 7.27 1.76
N GLY A 179 2.33 8.02 2.77
CA GLY A 179 1.71 8.06 4.10
C GLY A 179 0.54 9.02 4.12
N VAL A 180 -0.68 8.50 4.20
CA VAL A 180 -1.92 9.28 4.06
C VAL A 180 -2.68 9.31 5.37
N GLY A 181 -2.66 10.43 6.05
CA GLY A 181 -3.41 10.65 7.28
C GLY A 181 -2.97 9.77 8.46
N GLU A 182 -1.73 9.30 8.43
CA GLU A 182 -1.14 8.50 9.51
C GLU A 182 -0.53 9.39 10.60
N ARG A 183 -0.20 8.79 11.74
CA ARG A 183 0.44 9.50 12.85
C ARG A 183 1.88 9.85 12.48
N SER A 184 2.29 11.09 12.80
CA SER A 184 3.67 11.54 12.55
C SER A 184 4.72 10.65 13.21
N ARG A 185 4.42 10.09 14.40
CA ARG A 185 5.29 9.15 15.07
C ARG A 185 5.50 7.88 14.26
N GLU A 186 4.43 7.28 13.73
CA GLU A 186 4.51 6.04 12.95
C GLU A 186 5.30 6.26 11.64
N GLY A 187 5.12 7.43 11.00
CA GLY A 187 5.91 7.80 9.82
C GLY A 187 7.39 7.99 10.14
N ASN A 188 7.71 8.58 11.29
CA ASN A 188 9.08 8.75 11.75
C ASN A 188 9.73 7.40 12.12
N ASP A 189 9.01 6.54 12.83
CA ASP A 189 9.49 5.20 13.19
C ASP A 189 9.79 4.39 11.91
N LEU A 190 8.89 4.42 10.92
CA LEU A 190 9.10 3.78 9.61
C LEU A 190 10.34 4.31 8.88
N TRP A 191 10.56 5.62 8.88
CA TRP A 191 11.73 6.22 8.26
C TRP A 191 13.05 5.75 8.91
N HIS A 192 13.07 5.67 10.25
CA HIS A 192 14.22 5.15 10.99
C HIS A 192 14.47 3.67 10.67
N GLU A 193 13.43 2.83 10.72
CA GLU A 193 13.52 1.40 10.40
C GLU A 193 14.00 1.16 8.96
N MET A 194 13.49 1.93 7.98
CA MET A 194 13.97 1.88 6.59
C MET A 194 15.42 2.33 6.45
N THR A 195 15.86 3.27 7.27
CA THR A 195 17.23 3.77 7.26
C THR A 195 18.18 2.72 7.84
N GLU A 196 17.83 2.11 8.96
CA GLU A 196 18.62 1.07 9.62
C GLU A 196 18.73 -0.21 8.77
N SER A 197 17.65 -0.59 8.11
CA SER A 197 17.65 -1.75 7.19
C SER A 197 18.28 -1.47 5.82
N GLY A 198 18.57 -0.19 5.51
CA GLY A 198 19.20 0.23 4.26
C GLY A 198 18.25 0.29 3.05
N VAL A 199 16.98 -0.09 3.19
CA VAL A 199 16.00 -0.08 2.08
C VAL A 199 15.61 1.34 1.66
N ILE A 200 15.85 2.33 2.52
CA ILE A 200 15.56 3.74 2.23
C ILE A 200 16.23 4.23 0.94
N ASN A 201 17.43 3.74 0.60
CA ASN A 201 18.17 4.17 -0.57
C ASN A 201 17.50 3.81 -1.91
N LYS A 202 16.50 2.95 -1.88
CA LYS A 202 15.69 2.52 -3.03
C LYS A 202 14.23 2.97 -2.92
N THR A 203 13.95 3.86 -1.97
CA THR A 203 12.58 4.28 -1.65
C THR A 203 12.46 5.79 -1.60
N ALA A 204 11.40 6.34 -2.19
CA ALA A 204 10.97 7.72 -1.99
C ALA A 204 9.77 7.75 -1.04
N LEU A 205 9.74 8.71 -0.11
CA LEU A 205 8.67 8.83 0.88
C LEU A 205 7.89 10.14 0.64
N VAL A 206 6.58 10.07 0.70
CA VAL A 206 5.69 11.24 0.63
C VAL A 206 4.68 11.16 1.76
N PHE A 207 4.60 12.19 2.61
CA PHE A 207 3.72 12.19 3.77
C PHE A 207 2.73 13.35 3.74
N GLY A 208 1.48 13.05 4.10
CA GLY A 208 0.43 13.99 4.48
C GLY A 208 -0.23 13.47 5.74
N GLN A 209 0.25 13.95 6.88
CA GLN A 209 -0.03 13.39 8.18
C GLN A 209 -1.45 13.69 8.70
N MET A 210 -1.84 13.05 9.80
CA MET A 210 -3.16 13.16 10.41
C MET A 210 -3.53 14.59 10.81
N ASN A 211 -2.55 15.42 11.18
CA ASN A 211 -2.74 16.81 11.59
C ASN A 211 -2.79 17.79 10.42
N GLU A 212 -2.52 17.34 9.19
CA GLU A 212 -2.56 18.19 8.01
C GLU A 212 -3.99 18.37 7.48
N PRO A 213 -4.27 19.47 6.75
CA PRO A 213 -5.59 19.73 6.20
C PRO A 213 -6.08 18.59 5.27
N PRO A 214 -7.39 18.44 5.08
CA PRO A 214 -7.95 17.41 4.22
C PRO A 214 -7.47 17.53 2.77
N GLY A 215 -7.14 18.74 2.29
CA GLY A 215 -6.54 18.93 0.97
C GLY A 215 -5.22 18.20 0.81
N ALA A 216 -4.32 18.27 1.80
CA ALA A 216 -3.05 17.53 1.79
C ALA A 216 -3.29 16.02 1.77
N ARG A 217 -4.10 15.50 2.68
CA ARG A 217 -4.41 14.06 2.78
C ARG A 217 -5.07 13.51 1.51
N LEU A 218 -5.85 14.32 0.81
CA LEU A 218 -6.50 13.96 -0.45
C LEU A 218 -5.49 13.91 -1.63
N ARG A 219 -4.40 14.64 -1.58
CA ARG A 219 -3.44 14.77 -2.68
C ARG A 219 -2.16 13.95 -2.52
N VAL A 220 -1.78 13.59 -1.30
CA VAL A 220 -0.56 12.79 -1.03
C VAL A 220 -0.49 11.48 -1.82
N PRO A 221 -1.57 10.70 -1.98
CA PRO A 221 -1.50 9.50 -2.84
C PRO A 221 -1.16 9.84 -4.29
N LEU A 222 -1.67 10.95 -4.83
CA LEU A 222 -1.37 11.42 -6.18
C LEU A 222 0.09 11.87 -6.29
N SER A 223 0.61 12.53 -5.26
CA SER A 223 2.02 12.97 -5.19
C SER A 223 2.95 11.77 -5.22
N GLY A 224 2.70 10.75 -4.40
CA GLY A 224 3.49 9.51 -4.39
C GLY A 224 3.38 8.74 -5.71
N LEU A 225 2.17 8.63 -6.25
CA LEU A 225 1.94 7.95 -7.52
C LEU A 225 2.67 8.64 -8.68
N THR A 226 2.76 9.97 -8.68
CA THR A 226 3.49 10.71 -9.73
C THR A 226 4.98 10.36 -9.76
N ILE A 227 5.61 10.18 -8.60
CA ILE A 227 7.00 9.71 -8.51
C ILE A 227 7.11 8.27 -9.04
N ALA A 228 6.18 7.41 -8.66
CA ALA A 228 6.15 6.01 -9.12
C ALA A 228 5.95 5.89 -10.64
N GLU A 229 5.07 6.70 -11.21
CA GLU A 229 4.84 6.74 -12.66
C GLU A 229 6.08 7.17 -13.45
N ASN A 230 6.86 8.12 -12.94
CA ASN A 230 8.10 8.52 -13.60
C ASN A 230 9.10 7.35 -13.67
N PHE A 231 9.26 6.60 -12.58
CA PHE A 231 10.12 5.41 -12.60
C PHE A 231 9.62 4.33 -13.55
N ARG A 232 8.30 4.13 -13.66
CA ARG A 232 7.70 3.21 -14.63
C ARG A 232 7.92 3.65 -16.07
N ASP A 233 7.60 4.92 -16.37
CA ASP A 233 7.49 5.42 -17.75
C ASP A 233 8.84 5.78 -18.34
N GLU A 234 9.73 6.44 -17.58
CA GLU A 234 11.02 6.94 -18.03
C GLU A 234 12.18 5.97 -17.72
N SER A 235 12.16 5.33 -16.55
CA SER A 235 13.23 4.41 -16.16
C SER A 235 12.95 2.96 -16.51
N GLY A 236 11.73 2.63 -16.97
CA GLY A 236 11.32 1.26 -17.31
C GLY A 236 11.37 0.30 -16.14
N GLN A 237 11.11 0.79 -14.93
CA GLN A 237 11.24 0.02 -13.70
C GLN A 237 9.92 -0.66 -13.29
N ASP A 238 10.06 -1.76 -12.57
CA ASP A 238 8.98 -2.31 -11.75
C ASP A 238 8.97 -1.59 -10.41
N VAL A 239 7.92 -0.82 -10.17
CA VAL A 239 7.80 0.05 -9.00
C VAL A 239 6.77 -0.51 -8.04
N LEU A 240 7.09 -0.51 -6.75
CA LEU A 240 6.16 -0.84 -5.69
C LEU A 240 5.68 0.45 -5.02
N LEU A 241 4.38 0.71 -5.11
CA LEU A 241 3.74 1.86 -4.49
C LEU A 241 2.96 1.42 -3.24
N PHE A 242 3.36 1.92 -2.08
CA PHE A 242 2.61 1.74 -0.85
C PHE A 242 1.72 2.96 -0.59
N ILE A 243 0.47 2.71 -0.22
CA ILE A 243 -0.47 3.74 0.21
C ILE A 243 -0.98 3.35 1.60
N ASP A 244 -0.57 4.04 2.62
CA ASP A 244 -1.00 3.81 3.99
C ASP A 244 -1.57 5.11 4.58
N ASN A 245 -2.86 5.26 4.62
CA ASN A 245 -3.97 4.33 4.43
C ASN A 245 -4.93 4.88 3.37
N ILE A 246 -5.39 4.04 2.45
CA ILE A 246 -6.31 4.47 1.37
C ILE A 246 -7.66 4.94 1.92
N PHE A 247 -8.12 4.43 3.07
CA PHE A 247 -9.34 4.92 3.73
C PHE A 247 -9.24 6.42 4.10
N ARG A 248 -8.05 6.89 4.49
CA ARG A 248 -7.83 8.30 4.82
C ARG A 248 -7.95 9.22 3.61
N PHE A 249 -7.60 8.71 2.43
CA PHE A 249 -7.86 9.40 1.16
C PHE A 249 -9.36 9.62 0.95
N THR A 250 -10.18 8.59 1.12
CA THR A 250 -11.65 8.72 0.98
C THR A 250 -12.26 9.61 2.06
N GLN A 251 -11.78 9.52 3.28
CA GLN A 251 -12.21 10.37 4.39
C GLN A 251 -11.90 11.85 4.10
N ALA A 252 -10.69 12.16 3.65
CA ALA A 252 -10.30 13.51 3.26
C ALA A 252 -11.19 14.04 2.12
N GLY A 253 -11.53 13.20 1.14
CA GLY A 253 -12.48 13.54 0.08
C GLY A 253 -13.86 13.89 0.60
N SER A 254 -14.37 13.18 1.61
CA SER A 254 -15.67 13.50 2.24
C SER A 254 -15.63 14.82 3.01
N GLU A 255 -14.55 15.09 3.74
CA GLU A 255 -14.34 16.37 4.44
C GLU A 255 -14.30 17.55 3.44
N VAL A 256 -13.53 17.40 2.37
CA VAL A 256 -13.46 18.40 1.30
C VAL A 256 -14.82 18.62 0.65
N SER A 257 -15.54 17.57 0.31
CA SER A 257 -16.86 17.65 -0.31
C SER A 257 -17.87 18.38 0.58
N ALA A 258 -17.87 18.11 1.87
CA ALA A 258 -18.70 18.80 2.86
C ALA A 258 -18.35 20.30 2.95
N LEU A 259 -17.07 20.64 2.98
CA LEU A 259 -16.58 22.02 3.01
C LEU A 259 -16.92 22.79 1.73
N LEU A 260 -16.99 22.12 0.59
CA LEU A 260 -17.43 22.68 -0.69
C LEU A 260 -18.97 22.84 -0.76
N GLY A 261 -19.70 22.38 0.24
CA GLY A 261 -21.17 22.46 0.28
C GLY A 261 -21.87 21.49 -0.66
N ARG A 262 -21.20 20.41 -1.06
CA ARG A 262 -21.82 19.36 -1.88
C ARG A 262 -22.75 18.50 -1.02
N MET A 263 -23.88 18.08 -1.60
CA MET A 263 -24.81 17.19 -0.92
C MET A 263 -24.16 15.83 -0.71
N PRO A 264 -24.11 15.30 0.53
CA PRO A 264 -23.50 14.00 0.79
C PRO A 264 -24.33 12.86 0.17
N SER A 265 -23.65 11.77 -0.16
CA SER A 265 -24.26 10.50 -0.55
C SER A 265 -24.49 9.60 0.68
N ALA A 266 -24.67 8.31 0.46
CA ALA A 266 -24.89 7.34 1.53
C ALA A 266 -23.81 7.42 2.63
N VAL A 267 -24.19 7.31 3.88
CA VAL A 267 -23.33 7.31 5.07
C VAL A 267 -22.45 8.58 5.21
N GLY A 268 -22.81 9.67 4.50
CA GLY A 268 -22.08 10.94 4.58
C GLY A 268 -20.88 11.07 3.66
N TYR A 269 -20.60 10.08 2.80
CA TYR A 269 -19.53 10.16 1.83
C TYR A 269 -19.83 11.14 0.68
N GLN A 270 -18.78 11.58 -0.01
CA GLN A 270 -18.89 12.41 -1.21
C GLN A 270 -19.59 11.68 -2.35
N PRO A 271 -20.40 12.38 -3.16
CA PRO A 271 -21.05 11.77 -4.33
C PRO A 271 -20.03 11.35 -5.42
N THR A 272 -18.83 11.89 -5.37
CA THR A 272 -17.72 11.64 -6.30
C THR A 272 -16.76 10.54 -5.83
N LEU A 273 -17.10 9.79 -4.77
CA LEU A 273 -16.24 8.77 -4.16
C LEU A 273 -15.68 7.77 -5.19
N ALA A 274 -16.56 7.17 -5.99
CA ALA A 274 -16.15 6.18 -6.98
C ALA A 274 -15.28 6.79 -8.09
N THR A 275 -15.59 8.01 -8.52
CA THR A 275 -14.81 8.71 -9.56
C THR A 275 -13.43 9.12 -9.06
N GLU A 276 -13.33 9.62 -7.83
CA GLU A 276 -12.06 10.01 -7.22
C GLU A 276 -11.16 8.78 -6.99
N MET A 277 -11.75 7.71 -6.45
CA MET A 277 -11.03 6.43 -6.29
C MET A 277 -10.60 5.85 -7.63
N GLY A 278 -11.49 5.83 -8.62
CA GLY A 278 -11.19 5.36 -9.97
C GLY A 278 -10.07 6.15 -10.62
N ALA A 279 -10.08 7.48 -10.53
CA ALA A 279 -9.04 8.34 -11.09
C ALA A 279 -7.64 8.03 -10.51
N LEU A 280 -7.56 7.69 -9.23
CA LEU A 280 -6.31 7.26 -8.60
C LEU A 280 -5.93 5.84 -9.05
N GLN A 281 -6.86 4.89 -8.97
CA GLN A 281 -6.59 3.47 -9.18
C GLN A 281 -6.26 3.10 -10.62
N GLU A 282 -6.86 3.77 -11.61
CA GLU A 282 -6.61 3.50 -13.02
C GLU A 282 -5.21 3.94 -13.50
N ARG A 283 -4.54 4.81 -12.77
CA ARG A 283 -3.15 5.18 -13.03
C ARG A 283 -2.16 4.10 -12.57
N ILE A 284 -2.59 3.26 -11.62
CA ILE A 284 -1.80 2.15 -11.06
C ILE A 284 -1.96 0.94 -11.97
N THR A 285 -1.00 0.72 -12.85
CA THR A 285 -1.06 -0.35 -13.84
C THR A 285 0.32 -0.64 -14.45
N SER A 286 0.41 -1.76 -15.16
CA SER A 286 1.54 -2.07 -16.03
C SER A 286 1.37 -1.38 -17.39
N THR A 287 2.46 -0.84 -17.91
CA THR A 287 2.57 -0.34 -19.27
C THR A 287 3.60 -1.17 -20.03
N ARG A 288 3.81 -0.83 -21.29
CA ARG A 288 4.86 -1.49 -22.10
C ARG A 288 6.28 -1.22 -21.60
N ASN A 289 6.47 -0.15 -20.82
CA ASN A 289 7.77 0.27 -20.34
C ASN A 289 8.11 -0.35 -18.98
N GLY A 290 7.14 -0.46 -18.09
CA GLY A 290 7.34 -0.94 -16.73
C GLY A 290 6.01 -1.12 -16.00
N SER A 291 6.08 -1.34 -14.69
CA SER A 291 4.88 -1.55 -13.88
C SER A 291 4.85 -0.69 -12.61
N VAL A 292 3.66 -0.29 -12.19
CA VAL A 292 3.39 0.18 -10.83
C VAL A 292 2.46 -0.81 -10.18
N THR A 293 2.98 -1.56 -9.22
CA THR A 293 2.20 -2.46 -8.36
C THR A 293 1.92 -1.75 -7.05
N SER A 294 0.68 -1.72 -6.57
CA SER A 294 0.36 -1.06 -5.32
C SER A 294 0.00 -2.04 -4.21
N VAL A 295 0.49 -1.74 -3.00
CA VAL A 295 0.05 -2.35 -1.76
C VAL A 295 -0.62 -1.25 -0.93
N GLN A 296 -1.91 -1.39 -0.73
CA GLN A 296 -2.76 -0.38 -0.11
C GLN A 296 -3.26 -0.88 1.23
N ALA A 297 -2.85 -0.25 2.31
CA ALA A 297 -3.42 -0.53 3.62
C ALA A 297 -4.86 -0.03 3.65
N ILE A 298 -5.77 -0.90 4.04
CA ILE A 298 -7.20 -0.61 4.09
C ILE A 298 -7.69 -0.75 5.52
N TYR A 299 -8.22 0.35 6.05
CA TYR A 299 -8.96 0.35 7.30
C TYR A 299 -10.45 0.13 7.00
N VAL A 300 -11.06 -0.79 7.70
CA VAL A 300 -12.48 -1.09 7.59
C VAL A 300 -13.19 -0.57 8.84
N PRO A 301 -13.99 0.52 8.73
CA PRO A 301 -14.72 1.07 9.87
C PRO A 301 -15.65 0.05 10.50
N ALA A 302 -15.55 -0.16 11.80
CA ALA A 302 -16.39 -1.09 12.56
C ALA A 302 -16.41 -2.53 12.01
N ASP A 303 -15.37 -2.92 11.28
CA ASP A 303 -15.27 -4.22 10.57
C ASP A 303 -16.43 -4.45 9.57
N ASP A 304 -17.06 -3.37 9.10
CA ASP A 304 -18.16 -3.41 8.12
C ASP A 304 -17.62 -3.28 6.68
N LEU A 305 -17.50 -4.41 6.01
CA LEU A 305 -17.08 -4.48 4.61
C LEU A 305 -18.10 -3.88 3.62
N THR A 306 -19.32 -3.60 4.07
CA THR A 306 -20.37 -2.98 3.25
C THR A 306 -20.33 -1.45 3.29
N ASP A 307 -19.49 -0.86 4.15
CA ASP A 307 -19.23 0.58 4.14
C ASP A 307 -18.76 1.04 2.76
N PRO A 308 -19.30 2.15 2.21
CA PRO A 308 -19.00 2.60 0.85
C PRO A 308 -17.51 2.80 0.55
N ALA A 309 -16.69 3.21 1.51
CA ALA A 309 -15.27 3.46 1.29
C ALA A 309 -14.49 2.16 1.05
N PRO A 310 -14.48 1.16 1.97
CA PRO A 310 -13.84 -0.12 1.68
C PRO A 310 -14.50 -0.83 0.49
N ALA A 311 -15.82 -0.83 0.35
CA ALA A 311 -16.50 -1.47 -0.76
C ALA A 311 -16.03 -0.93 -2.13
N THR A 312 -15.86 0.40 -2.25
CA THR A 312 -15.33 1.01 -3.48
C THR A 312 -13.87 0.63 -3.71
N ALA A 313 -13.03 0.61 -2.66
CA ALA A 313 -11.64 0.19 -2.76
C ALA A 313 -11.53 -1.28 -3.20
N PHE A 314 -12.32 -2.18 -2.62
CA PHE A 314 -12.34 -3.62 -2.97
C PHE A 314 -12.62 -3.88 -4.45
N ALA A 315 -13.46 -3.07 -5.08
CA ALA A 315 -13.79 -3.23 -6.49
C ALA A 315 -12.57 -3.12 -7.42
N HIS A 316 -11.52 -2.44 -6.97
CA HIS A 316 -10.28 -2.23 -7.72
C HIS A 316 -9.18 -3.25 -7.40
N LEU A 317 -9.31 -4.04 -6.32
CA LEU A 317 -8.25 -4.93 -5.87
C LEU A 317 -8.14 -6.20 -6.72
N ASP A 318 -6.90 -6.60 -6.98
CA ASP A 318 -6.55 -7.86 -7.65
C ASP A 318 -6.21 -8.97 -6.65
N ALA A 319 -5.69 -8.59 -5.48
CA ALA A 319 -5.39 -9.51 -4.40
C ALA A 319 -5.64 -8.85 -3.03
N THR A 320 -5.87 -9.68 -2.03
CA THR A 320 -6.00 -9.26 -0.63
C THR A 320 -5.06 -10.07 0.25
N THR A 321 -4.31 -9.39 1.10
CA THR A 321 -3.48 -9.99 2.14
C THR A 321 -4.04 -9.59 3.48
N VAL A 322 -4.50 -10.57 4.24
CA VAL A 322 -5.12 -10.38 5.56
C VAL A 322 -4.14 -10.78 6.65
N LEU A 323 -3.74 -9.84 7.49
CA LEU A 323 -2.92 -10.11 8.67
C LEU A 323 -3.82 -10.39 9.88
N SER A 324 -3.63 -11.54 10.50
CA SER A 324 -4.45 -12.06 11.58
C SER A 324 -3.75 -11.97 12.93
N ARG A 325 -4.44 -11.42 13.93
CA ARG A 325 -3.94 -11.39 15.30
C ARG A 325 -3.83 -12.80 15.90
N SER A 326 -4.78 -13.67 15.64
CA SER A 326 -4.75 -15.04 16.12
C SER A 326 -3.53 -15.82 15.63
N ILE A 327 -3.08 -15.56 14.41
CA ILE A 327 -1.87 -16.16 13.85
C ILE A 327 -0.61 -15.57 14.49
N SER A 328 -0.58 -14.25 14.73
CA SER A 328 0.54 -13.61 15.42
C SER A 328 0.70 -14.07 16.87
N GLU A 329 -0.40 -14.33 17.56
CA GLU A 329 -0.41 -14.89 18.93
C GLU A 329 0.18 -16.31 19.01
N LEU A 330 0.14 -17.05 17.88
CA LEU A 330 0.81 -18.36 17.76
C LEU A 330 2.31 -18.25 17.47
N GLY A 331 2.84 -17.02 17.34
CA GLY A 331 4.24 -16.77 16.98
C GLY A 331 4.57 -17.08 15.51
N ILE A 332 3.57 -17.11 14.65
CA ILE A 332 3.72 -17.35 13.20
C ILE A 332 3.83 -16.00 12.50
N TYR A 333 4.98 -15.73 11.90
CA TYR A 333 5.25 -14.51 11.12
C TYR A 333 5.83 -14.86 9.73
N PRO A 334 5.38 -14.17 8.66
CA PRO A 334 4.33 -13.12 8.67
C PRO A 334 2.98 -13.69 9.08
N ALA A 335 2.21 -12.90 9.82
CA ALA A 335 0.92 -13.33 10.37
C ALA A 335 -0.20 -13.27 9.31
N VAL A 336 0.08 -13.69 8.09
CA VAL A 336 -0.86 -13.70 6.97
C VAL A 336 -1.84 -14.85 7.15
N ASP A 337 -3.14 -14.55 7.10
CA ASP A 337 -4.18 -15.57 7.13
C ASP A 337 -4.26 -16.27 5.77
N PRO A 338 -3.96 -17.59 5.73
CA PRO A 338 -3.90 -18.34 4.48
C PRO A 338 -5.28 -18.65 3.87
N LEU A 339 -6.35 -18.52 4.66
CA LEU A 339 -7.72 -18.82 4.23
C LEU A 339 -8.50 -17.56 3.86
N GLU A 340 -8.20 -16.42 4.53
CA GLU A 340 -8.87 -15.15 4.27
C GLU A 340 -8.16 -14.32 3.17
N SER A 341 -6.87 -14.61 2.90
CA SER A 341 -6.12 -13.95 1.84
C SER A 341 -6.45 -14.55 0.48
N THR A 342 -6.62 -13.70 -0.53
CA THR A 342 -7.07 -14.12 -1.87
C THR A 342 -6.29 -13.43 -2.98
N SER A 343 -6.26 -14.04 -4.17
CA SER A 343 -5.72 -13.42 -5.37
C SER A 343 -6.48 -13.87 -6.61
N ARG A 344 -6.75 -12.93 -7.52
CA ARG A 344 -7.39 -13.22 -8.80
C ARG A 344 -6.52 -14.05 -9.74
N ILE A 345 -5.19 -13.92 -9.61
CA ILE A 345 -4.26 -14.68 -10.45
C ILE A 345 -4.02 -16.10 -9.93
N LEU A 346 -4.62 -16.52 -8.80
CA LEU A 346 -4.60 -17.91 -8.35
C LEU A 346 -5.53 -18.74 -9.25
N ASP A 347 -5.10 -18.93 -10.48
CA ASP A 347 -5.79 -19.62 -11.56
C ASP A 347 -4.79 -20.55 -12.30
N PRO A 348 -5.18 -21.80 -12.63
CA PRO A 348 -4.27 -22.75 -13.28
C PRO A 348 -3.78 -22.30 -14.67
N ASN A 349 -4.53 -21.42 -15.35
CA ASN A 349 -4.12 -20.89 -16.65
C ASN A 349 -3.05 -19.78 -16.53
N VAL A 350 -2.91 -19.15 -15.37
CA VAL A 350 -1.93 -18.10 -15.10
C VAL A 350 -0.70 -18.66 -14.41
N LEU A 351 -0.90 -19.40 -13.30
CA LEU A 351 0.19 -19.90 -12.45
C LEU A 351 0.71 -21.27 -12.85
N GLY A 352 -0.01 -21.97 -13.72
CA GLY A 352 0.22 -23.38 -14.00
C GLY A 352 -0.50 -24.30 -12.99
N LYS A 353 -0.73 -25.52 -13.45
CA LYS A 353 -1.51 -26.53 -12.70
C LYS A 353 -0.84 -26.92 -11.39
N GLU A 354 0.46 -27.09 -11.40
CA GLU A 354 1.23 -27.54 -10.23
C GLU A 354 1.10 -26.58 -9.05
N HIS A 355 1.31 -25.29 -9.28
CA HIS A 355 1.15 -24.26 -8.26
C HIS A 355 -0.29 -24.22 -7.74
N TYR A 356 -1.26 -24.16 -8.65
CA TYR A 356 -2.67 -24.08 -8.29
C TYR A 356 -3.12 -25.30 -7.47
N ASP A 357 -2.81 -26.51 -7.89
CA ASP A 357 -3.19 -27.73 -7.18
C ASP A 357 -2.54 -27.79 -5.79
N THR A 358 -1.28 -27.37 -5.67
CA THR A 358 -0.58 -27.32 -4.38
C THR A 358 -1.22 -26.29 -3.44
N ALA A 359 -1.53 -25.10 -3.93
CA ALA A 359 -2.19 -24.05 -3.14
C ALA A 359 -3.57 -24.51 -2.65
N ARG A 360 -4.36 -25.12 -3.52
CA ARG A 360 -5.69 -25.65 -3.16
C ARG A 360 -5.60 -26.80 -2.16
N ALA A 361 -4.63 -27.68 -2.29
CA ALA A 361 -4.42 -28.77 -1.34
C ALA A 361 -4.02 -28.23 0.05
N VAL A 362 -3.14 -27.23 0.11
CA VAL A 362 -2.79 -26.55 1.36
C VAL A 362 -4.02 -25.90 2.00
N GLN A 363 -4.81 -25.16 1.24
CA GLN A 363 -6.05 -24.53 1.73
C GLN A 363 -7.05 -25.57 2.26
N ALA A 364 -7.21 -26.70 1.55
CA ALA A 364 -8.14 -27.76 1.96
C ALA A 364 -7.72 -28.39 3.30
N VAL A 365 -6.42 -28.65 3.49
CA VAL A 365 -5.89 -29.19 4.76
C VAL A 365 -6.09 -28.19 5.90
N LEU A 366 -5.81 -26.92 5.69
CA LEU A 366 -5.98 -25.87 6.70
C LEU A 366 -7.46 -25.64 7.03
N GLN A 367 -8.33 -25.66 6.02
CA GLN A 367 -9.78 -25.54 6.23
C GLN A 367 -10.34 -26.71 7.04
N LYS A 368 -9.95 -27.93 6.71
CA LYS A 368 -10.33 -29.13 7.48
C LYS A 368 -9.83 -29.06 8.92
N TYR A 369 -8.61 -28.55 9.12
CA TYR A 369 -8.08 -28.36 10.48
C TYR A 369 -8.89 -27.32 11.26
N LYS A 370 -9.28 -26.20 10.64
CA LYS A 370 -10.14 -25.19 11.26
C LYS A 370 -11.48 -25.80 11.72
N GLU A 371 -12.10 -26.65 10.91
CA GLU A 371 -13.33 -27.35 11.27
C GLU A 371 -13.14 -28.35 12.42
N LEU A 372 -11.97 -28.99 12.52
CA LEU A 372 -11.67 -29.94 13.58
C LEU A 372 -11.26 -29.29 14.91
N GLN A 373 -10.89 -28.01 14.90
CA GLN A 373 -10.44 -27.31 16.11
C GLN A 373 -11.50 -27.30 17.21
N ASP A 374 -12.76 -27.08 16.90
CA ASP A 374 -13.85 -27.09 17.87
C ASP A 374 -14.04 -28.49 18.48
N ILE A 375 -13.90 -29.52 17.65
CA ILE A 375 -13.99 -30.91 18.08
C ILE A 375 -12.82 -31.24 19.03
N ILE A 376 -11.62 -30.83 18.66
CA ILE A 376 -10.40 -31.02 19.46
C ILE A 376 -10.50 -30.31 20.82
N ALA A 377 -11.06 -29.10 20.82
CA ALA A 377 -11.23 -28.32 22.05
C ALA A 377 -12.18 -28.95 23.05
N VAL A 378 -13.22 -29.64 22.56
CA VAL A 378 -14.27 -30.27 23.40
C VAL A 378 -13.91 -31.71 23.76
N LEU A 379 -13.50 -32.51 22.80
CA LEU A 379 -13.33 -33.96 22.93
C LEU A 379 -11.86 -34.41 23.06
N GLY A 380 -10.92 -33.53 22.70
CA GLY A 380 -9.51 -33.87 22.65
C GLY A 380 -9.06 -34.54 21.33
N MET A 381 -7.76 -34.64 21.15
CA MET A 381 -7.15 -35.26 19.94
C MET A 381 -7.42 -36.77 19.84
N ASP A 382 -7.61 -37.45 20.98
CA ASP A 382 -7.71 -38.92 21.03
C ASP A 382 -8.98 -39.45 20.38
N GLU A 383 -10.04 -38.64 20.38
CA GLU A 383 -11.34 -39.00 19.78
C GLU A 383 -11.37 -38.84 18.25
N LEU A 384 -10.36 -38.25 17.65
CA LEU A 384 -10.30 -38.11 16.20
C LEU A 384 -9.98 -39.45 15.52
N SER A 385 -10.48 -39.62 14.29
CA SER A 385 -10.10 -40.71 13.40
C SER A 385 -8.59 -40.68 13.08
N VAL A 386 -8.03 -41.78 12.68
CA VAL A 386 -6.60 -41.85 12.26
C VAL A 386 -6.32 -40.91 11.11
N GLU A 387 -7.25 -40.77 10.17
CA GLU A 387 -7.16 -39.85 9.03
C GLU A 387 -7.20 -38.38 9.48
N ASP A 388 -8.13 -38.03 10.38
CA ASP A 388 -8.21 -36.67 10.91
C ASP A 388 -6.98 -36.32 11.74
N LYS A 389 -6.44 -37.25 12.54
CA LYS A 389 -5.16 -37.04 13.25
C LYS A 389 -4.00 -36.76 12.31
N ALA A 390 -3.90 -37.48 11.20
CA ALA A 390 -2.87 -37.23 10.19
C ALA A 390 -3.06 -35.86 9.54
N THR A 391 -4.29 -35.49 9.21
CA THR A 391 -4.64 -34.17 8.66
C THR A 391 -4.27 -33.04 9.62
N VAL A 392 -4.62 -33.15 10.90
CA VAL A 392 -4.27 -32.16 11.93
C VAL A 392 -2.76 -31.99 12.07
N ASN A 393 -2.01 -33.11 12.11
CA ASN A 393 -0.57 -33.06 12.22
C ASN A 393 0.11 -32.39 11.00
N ARG A 394 -0.38 -32.68 9.79
CA ARG A 394 0.11 -32.01 8.57
C ARG A 394 -0.28 -30.54 8.55
N ALA A 395 -1.52 -30.19 8.95
CA ALA A 395 -1.96 -28.80 9.02
C ALA A 395 -1.09 -27.97 9.97
N ARG A 396 -0.71 -28.49 11.12
CA ARG A 396 0.19 -27.83 12.08
C ARG A 396 1.58 -27.60 11.49
N ARG A 397 2.13 -28.59 10.77
CA ARG A 397 3.40 -28.44 10.05
C ARG A 397 3.29 -27.38 8.95
N ILE A 398 2.22 -27.39 8.16
CA ILE A 398 1.92 -26.37 7.14
C ILE A 398 1.87 -24.99 7.75
N GLN A 399 1.11 -24.80 8.84
CA GLN A 399 1.02 -23.48 9.52
C GLN A 399 2.39 -22.99 9.97
N ARG A 400 3.21 -23.87 10.55
CA ARG A 400 4.56 -23.52 10.99
C ARG A 400 5.48 -23.21 9.79
N PHE A 401 5.37 -23.98 8.71
CA PHE A 401 6.18 -23.77 7.50
C PHE A 401 5.77 -22.53 6.70
N LEU A 402 4.54 -22.02 6.87
CA LEU A 402 4.12 -20.72 6.35
C LEU A 402 4.88 -19.56 7.02
N SER A 403 5.42 -19.76 8.22
CA SER A 403 6.32 -18.80 8.85
C SER A 403 7.64 -18.71 8.11
N GLN A 404 8.26 -17.53 8.15
CA GLN A 404 9.50 -17.27 7.44
C GLN A 404 10.28 -16.15 8.13
N PRO A 405 11.62 -16.30 8.30
CA PRO A 405 12.43 -15.23 8.82
C PRO A 405 12.61 -14.14 7.73
N PHE A 406 12.43 -12.89 8.10
CA PHE A 406 12.61 -11.76 7.22
C PHE A 406 13.98 -11.12 7.41
N HIS A 407 14.57 -10.63 6.32
CA HIS A 407 15.88 -9.96 6.36
C HIS A 407 15.80 -8.66 7.18
N VAL A 408 14.71 -7.90 7.02
CA VAL A 408 14.52 -6.64 7.78
C VAL A 408 14.34 -6.87 9.28
N ALA A 409 14.06 -8.10 9.69
CA ALA A 409 13.86 -8.48 11.10
C ALA A 409 15.10 -9.16 11.72
N GLU A 410 16.18 -9.38 10.99
CA GLU A 410 17.38 -10.08 11.48
C GLU A 410 17.93 -9.49 12.78
N ASN A 411 18.00 -8.16 12.87
CA ASN A 411 18.51 -7.46 14.04
C ASN A 411 17.67 -7.68 15.30
N PHE A 412 16.38 -7.96 15.14
CA PHE A 412 15.45 -8.16 16.26
C PHE A 412 15.31 -9.64 16.64
N THR A 413 15.32 -10.52 15.64
CA THR A 413 15.08 -11.95 15.84
C THR A 413 16.36 -12.75 16.06
N GLY A 414 17.50 -12.24 15.61
CA GLY A 414 18.76 -12.97 15.58
C GLY A 414 18.78 -14.14 14.58
N VAL A 415 17.75 -14.25 13.75
CA VAL A 415 17.63 -15.31 12.73
C VAL A 415 17.88 -14.68 11.37
N LYS A 416 18.74 -15.34 10.56
CA LYS A 416 19.03 -14.89 9.21
C LYS A 416 17.77 -14.94 8.33
N GLY A 417 17.46 -13.87 7.63
CA GLY A 417 16.33 -13.78 6.71
C GLY A 417 16.48 -14.71 5.51
N ALA A 418 15.37 -15.08 4.93
CA ALA A 418 15.32 -15.97 3.78
C ALA A 418 14.36 -15.41 2.71
N TYR A 419 14.87 -15.26 1.49
CA TYR A 419 14.05 -15.13 0.28
C TYR A 419 13.82 -16.52 -0.28
N VAL A 420 12.57 -16.94 -0.42
CA VAL A 420 12.24 -18.29 -0.88
C VAL A 420 11.63 -18.21 -2.27
N ARG A 421 12.27 -18.83 -3.24
CA ARG A 421 11.77 -18.86 -4.61
C ARG A 421 10.47 -19.65 -4.72
N MET A 422 9.64 -19.29 -5.69
CA MET A 422 8.35 -19.93 -5.95
C MET A 422 8.49 -21.46 -6.09
N GLU A 423 9.48 -21.91 -6.84
CA GLU A 423 9.74 -23.35 -7.06
C GLU A 423 10.03 -24.08 -5.76
N ASP A 424 10.86 -23.50 -4.87
CA ASP A 424 11.17 -24.06 -3.56
C ASP A 424 9.98 -24.03 -2.62
N THR A 425 9.15 -23.01 -2.73
CA THR A 425 7.88 -22.91 -1.99
C THR A 425 6.94 -24.05 -2.37
N ILE A 426 6.68 -24.25 -3.67
CA ILE A 426 5.80 -25.31 -4.17
C ILE A 426 6.34 -26.69 -3.74
N ARG A 427 7.63 -26.95 -3.99
CA ARG A 427 8.31 -28.19 -3.61
C ARG A 427 8.17 -28.48 -2.11
N GLY A 428 8.37 -27.46 -1.28
CA GLY A 428 8.28 -27.60 0.17
C GLY A 428 6.92 -28.01 0.66
N PHE A 429 5.86 -27.36 0.16
CA PHE A 429 4.49 -27.72 0.53
C PHE A 429 4.06 -29.07 -0.05
N GLN A 430 4.50 -29.44 -1.23
CA GLN A 430 4.25 -30.76 -1.81
C GLN A 430 4.88 -31.87 -0.94
N ALA A 431 6.11 -31.70 -0.46
CA ALA A 431 6.76 -32.64 0.43
C ALA A 431 5.99 -32.85 1.74
N ILE A 432 5.46 -31.77 2.33
CA ILE A 432 4.63 -31.87 3.54
C ILE A 432 3.29 -32.55 3.24
N LEU A 433 2.62 -32.19 2.15
CA LEU A 433 1.34 -32.78 1.72
C LEU A 433 1.50 -34.26 1.38
N GLY A 434 2.63 -34.64 0.76
CA GLY A 434 2.98 -36.02 0.40
C GLY A 434 3.34 -36.90 1.60
N GLY A 435 3.56 -36.31 2.78
CA GLY A 435 3.91 -37.04 3.99
C GLY A 435 5.41 -37.37 4.14
N GLU A 436 6.27 -36.82 3.31
CA GLU A 436 7.73 -37.06 3.37
C GLU A 436 8.35 -36.54 4.68
N CYS A 437 7.65 -35.69 5.37
CA CYS A 437 8.11 -35.03 6.61
C CYS A 437 7.25 -35.44 7.83
N ASP A 438 6.43 -36.49 7.74
CA ASP A 438 5.52 -36.90 8.82
C ASP A 438 6.26 -37.40 10.08
N ASP A 439 7.52 -37.77 9.97
CA ASP A 439 8.42 -38.16 11.07
C ASP A 439 9.00 -36.96 11.86
N LEU A 440 8.94 -35.76 11.30
CA LEU A 440 9.50 -34.57 11.95
C LEU A 440 8.49 -33.86 12.85
N PRO A 441 8.93 -33.36 14.03
CA PRO A 441 8.05 -32.58 14.89
C PRO A 441 7.66 -31.24 14.26
N GLU A 442 6.49 -30.72 14.59
CA GLU A 442 5.98 -29.48 14.03
C GLU A 442 6.91 -28.26 14.24
N GLN A 443 7.68 -28.27 15.35
CA GLN A 443 8.62 -27.17 15.66
C GLN A 443 9.78 -27.07 14.68
N ALA A 444 10.13 -28.15 13.98
CA ALA A 444 11.19 -28.13 12.97
C ALA A 444 10.87 -27.22 11.78
N PHE A 445 9.59 -26.96 11.55
CA PHE A 445 9.08 -26.15 10.42
C PHE A 445 8.98 -24.66 10.73
N LEU A 446 9.12 -24.27 12.00
CA LEU A 446 8.95 -22.86 12.40
C LEU A 446 10.17 -22.03 11.98
N MET A 447 9.87 -20.85 11.38
CA MET A 447 10.87 -19.87 10.94
C MET A 447 11.97 -20.47 10.07
N CYS A 448 11.58 -21.26 9.07
CA CYS A 448 12.47 -21.84 8.06
C CYS A 448 12.23 -21.15 6.70
N GLY A 449 13.27 -21.07 5.89
CA GLY A 449 13.16 -20.68 4.49
C GLY A 449 12.66 -21.86 3.65
N THR A 450 13.54 -22.73 3.21
CA THR A 450 13.21 -23.86 2.35
C THR A 450 12.96 -25.15 3.13
N ILE A 451 12.37 -26.13 2.45
CA ILE A 451 12.17 -27.47 3.02
C ILE A 451 13.51 -28.18 3.33
N ASP A 452 14.56 -27.83 2.63
CA ASP A 452 15.89 -28.42 2.85
C ASP A 452 16.45 -28.06 4.24
N GLU A 453 16.14 -26.86 4.76
CA GLU A 453 16.47 -26.46 6.13
C GLU A 453 15.74 -27.32 7.17
N VAL A 454 14.48 -27.66 6.88
CA VAL A 454 13.67 -28.53 7.75
C VAL A 454 14.25 -29.95 7.75
N LEU A 455 14.57 -30.48 6.55
CA LEU A 455 15.15 -31.82 6.40
C LEU A 455 16.54 -31.92 7.01
N ALA A 456 17.33 -30.86 6.99
CA ALA A 456 18.62 -30.80 7.66
C ALA A 456 18.53 -31.03 9.17
N LYS A 457 17.50 -30.50 9.81
CA LYS A 457 17.22 -30.69 11.25
C LYS A 457 16.92 -32.13 11.64
N ARG A 458 16.58 -33.00 10.64
CA ARG A 458 16.40 -34.44 10.86
C ARG A 458 17.67 -35.13 11.40
N LYS A 459 18.85 -34.55 11.10
CA LYS A 459 20.13 -35.09 11.53
C LYS A 459 20.47 -34.76 12.99
N ASP A 460 19.78 -33.75 13.54
CA ASP A 460 20.03 -33.22 14.88
C ASP A 460 18.97 -33.72 15.90
N LEU A 461 17.96 -34.45 15.42
CA LEU A 461 16.88 -35.09 16.19
C LEU A 461 17.10 -36.59 16.33
#